data_a945d131c7ee17503c82a59178936dab
#
_entry.id   a945d131c7ee17503c82a59178936dab
#
_cell.length_a   1.000
_cell.length_b   1.000
_cell.length_c   1.000
_cell.angle_alpha   90.00
_cell.angle_beta   90.00
_cell.angle_gamma   90.00
#
_symmetry.space_group_name_H-M   'P 1'
#
loop_
_entity.id
_entity.type
_entity.pdbx_description
1 polymer ?
#
loop_
_entity_poly.entity_id
_entity_poly.type
_entity_poly.pdbx_seq_one_letter_code
_entity_poly.pdbx_strand_id
1 'polypeptide(L)'
;CAEAGTLFSGDAFGTFGAIDGGITDSQLDPSRYWDEMRRYYACIVGKYGGPVQKALAKVRGLNPTTICSTHGPVWQREIPQVMDVYDRLSRYEGEPGVVIAYGSMYGNTEQMAERIARELAAEGVGPIFVHNMSYADESIVLRDVFRYDTLIVGGPTYNGGLYPPVARLLDLIAARCVPQRNFGWFGSFCWASAAVRCLGEFAQKMKWEAICEPVEMKQGFSPAWHEACHALAARIAGCMHR
;
A
#
# COMPACT_ATOMS: atom_id res chain seq x y z
N CYS A 1 14.16 30.10 -4.94
CA CYS A 1 14.94 31.33 -4.77
C CYS A 1 16.33 30.94 -4.28
N ALA A 2 17.32 31.01 -5.15
CA ALA A 2 18.68 30.53 -4.84
C ALA A 2 19.33 31.33 -3.71
N GLU A 3 19.16 32.64 -3.71
CA GLU A 3 19.73 33.55 -2.69
C GLU A 3 19.23 33.26 -1.28
N ALA A 4 17.98 32.80 -1.15
CA ALA A 4 17.37 32.45 0.13
C ALA A 4 17.51 30.95 0.49
N GLY A 5 18.16 30.13 -0.34
CA GLY A 5 18.20 28.69 -0.16
C GLY A 5 16.83 28.01 -0.14
N THR A 6 15.81 28.66 -0.73
CA THR A 6 14.40 28.22 -0.66
C THR A 6 13.96 27.57 -1.95
N LEU A 7 13.42 26.37 -1.85
CA LEU A 7 12.78 25.63 -2.93
C LEU A 7 11.25 25.74 -2.82
N PHE A 8 10.59 26.29 -3.82
CA PHE A 8 9.14 26.18 -4.00
C PHE A 8 8.86 24.98 -4.89
N SER A 9 8.36 23.89 -4.30
CA SER A 9 8.33 22.58 -4.93
C SER A 9 7.00 22.21 -5.59
N GLY A 10 5.99 23.09 -5.51
CA GLY A 10 4.63 22.73 -5.92
C GLY A 10 4.10 21.57 -5.07
N ASP A 11 3.54 20.56 -5.72
CA ASP A 11 3.00 19.38 -5.02
C ASP A 11 4.08 18.43 -4.48
N ALA A 12 5.32 18.52 -4.96
CA ALA A 12 6.38 17.67 -4.44
C ALA A 12 6.66 18.01 -2.97
N PHE A 13 6.91 16.96 -2.17
CA PHE A 13 7.13 17.01 -0.72
C PHE A 13 5.91 17.46 0.10
N GLY A 14 4.72 17.51 -0.54
CA GLY A 14 3.45 17.80 0.12
C GLY A 14 2.96 16.68 1.01
N THR A 15 2.07 17.02 1.92
CA THR A 15 1.36 16.09 2.80
C THR A 15 -0.12 16.39 2.84
N PHE A 16 -0.94 15.40 3.17
CA PHE A 16 -2.25 15.64 3.73
C PHE A 16 -2.13 16.05 5.21
N GLY A 17 -3.27 16.34 5.83
CA GLY A 17 -3.33 16.76 7.22
C GLY A 17 -3.35 18.29 7.41
N ALA A 18 -4.07 18.72 8.45
CA ALA A 18 -4.14 20.13 8.82
C ALA A 18 -2.86 20.58 9.52
N ILE A 19 -2.45 21.81 9.24
CA ILE A 19 -1.42 22.51 9.98
C ILE A 19 -2.09 23.14 11.21
N ASP A 20 -1.59 22.83 12.40
CA ASP A 20 -2.16 23.24 13.66
C ASP A 20 -1.13 24.00 14.51
N GLY A 21 -1.31 25.31 14.63
CA GLY A 21 -0.50 26.17 15.49
C GLY A 21 0.88 26.55 14.99
N GLY A 22 1.31 26.06 13.83
CA GLY A 22 2.60 26.37 13.24
C GLY A 22 2.60 26.21 11.73
N ILE A 23 3.71 26.60 11.06
CA ILE A 23 3.87 26.48 9.61
C ILE A 23 5.07 25.60 9.28
N THR A 24 6.15 25.71 10.07
CA THR A 24 7.38 24.97 9.83
C THR A 24 7.41 23.67 10.62
N ASP A 25 8.15 22.68 10.13
CA ASP A 25 8.39 21.41 10.81
C ASP A 25 9.05 21.55 12.20
N SER A 26 9.68 22.70 12.48
CA SER A 26 10.22 23.03 13.81
C SER A 26 9.17 23.51 14.80
N GLN A 27 8.03 23.96 14.32
CA GLN A 27 6.89 24.45 15.12
C GLN A 27 5.80 23.39 15.32
N LEU A 28 5.85 22.35 14.51
CA LEU A 28 4.89 21.26 14.48
C LEU A 28 5.53 19.97 15.01
N ASP A 29 4.72 18.94 15.25
CA ASP A 29 5.19 17.59 15.43
C ASP A 29 5.29 16.88 14.06
N PRO A 30 6.51 16.69 13.49
CA PRO A 30 6.68 16.11 12.16
C PRO A 30 6.19 14.65 12.09
N SER A 31 6.12 13.93 13.20
CA SER A 31 5.68 12.53 13.23
C SER A 31 4.27 12.35 12.68
N ARG A 32 3.41 13.36 12.83
CA ARG A 32 2.03 13.38 12.34
C ARG A 32 1.92 13.40 10.81
N TYR A 33 2.99 13.81 10.11
CA TYR A 33 2.95 14.04 8.66
C TYR A 33 3.63 12.97 7.84
N TRP A 34 4.41 12.04 8.42
CA TRP A 34 5.13 11.03 7.64
C TRP A 34 4.21 10.07 6.89
N ASP A 35 3.17 9.59 7.55
CA ASP A 35 2.19 8.71 6.90
C ASP A 35 1.31 9.49 5.93
N GLU A 36 1.01 10.75 6.23
CA GLU A 36 0.26 11.64 5.35
C GLU A 36 1.09 12.04 4.11
N MET A 37 2.40 12.16 4.22
CA MET A 37 3.30 12.36 3.08
C MET A 37 3.32 11.12 2.17
N ARG A 38 3.42 9.92 2.73
CA ARG A 38 3.33 8.67 1.97
C ARG A 38 1.97 8.54 1.26
N ARG A 39 0.91 8.88 1.96
CA ARG A 39 -0.46 8.89 1.42
C ARG A 39 -0.60 9.89 0.28
N TYR A 40 -0.10 11.11 0.48
CA TYR A 40 -0.08 12.15 -0.55
C TYR A 40 0.70 11.69 -1.78
N TYR A 41 1.90 11.17 -1.57
CA TYR A 41 2.72 10.61 -2.64
C TYR A 41 1.97 9.53 -3.44
N ALA A 42 1.43 8.53 -2.77
CA ALA A 42 0.71 7.43 -3.41
C ALA A 42 -0.51 7.91 -4.23
N CYS A 43 -1.22 8.94 -3.75
CA CYS A 43 -2.41 9.46 -4.41
C CYS A 43 -2.09 10.38 -5.60
N ILE A 44 -1.13 11.30 -5.44
CA ILE A 44 -0.87 12.41 -6.36
C ILE A 44 0.32 12.12 -7.29
N VAL A 45 1.41 11.59 -6.75
CA VAL A 45 2.68 11.46 -7.46
C VAL A 45 2.93 10.03 -7.97
N GLY A 46 2.32 9.03 -7.34
CA GLY A 46 2.62 7.59 -7.37
C GLY A 46 3.18 6.98 -8.65
N LYS A 47 2.60 7.26 -9.84
CA LYS A 47 3.06 6.69 -11.12
C LYS A 47 4.32 7.35 -11.70
N TYR A 48 4.78 8.45 -11.13
CA TYR A 48 5.86 9.28 -11.68
C TYR A 48 7.23 9.03 -11.04
N GLY A 49 7.52 7.82 -10.57
CA GLY A 49 8.78 7.50 -9.88
C GLY A 49 10.04 7.93 -10.64
N GLY A 50 10.14 7.63 -11.95
CA GLY A 50 11.27 8.06 -12.76
C GLY A 50 11.48 9.57 -12.85
N PRO A 51 10.46 10.38 -13.18
CA PRO A 51 10.51 11.83 -13.08
C PRO A 51 10.90 12.36 -11.69
N VAL A 52 10.38 11.74 -10.62
CA VAL A 52 10.72 12.12 -9.23
C VAL A 52 12.20 11.89 -8.95
N GLN A 53 12.79 10.75 -9.35
CA GLN A 53 14.21 10.49 -9.20
C GLN A 53 15.09 11.55 -9.88
N LYS A 54 14.71 11.97 -11.09
CA LYS A 54 15.41 13.07 -11.80
C LYS A 54 15.27 14.41 -11.06
N ALA A 55 14.11 14.70 -10.48
CA ALA A 55 13.88 15.90 -9.69
C ALA A 55 14.70 15.88 -8.40
N LEU A 56 14.73 14.74 -7.68
CA LEU A 56 15.52 14.57 -6.45
C LEU A 56 17.01 14.79 -6.69
N ALA A 57 17.56 14.31 -7.82
CA ALA A 57 18.95 14.56 -8.18
C ALA A 57 19.24 16.07 -8.32
N LYS A 58 18.34 16.84 -8.94
CA LYS A 58 18.46 18.28 -9.04
C LYS A 58 18.35 18.97 -7.68
N VAL A 59 17.38 18.57 -6.85
CA VAL A 59 17.19 19.13 -5.50
C VAL A 59 18.42 18.91 -4.62
N ARG A 60 19.04 17.71 -4.68
CA ARG A 60 20.30 17.43 -3.98
C ARG A 60 21.43 18.38 -4.42
N GLY A 61 21.53 18.68 -5.72
CA GLY A 61 22.50 19.64 -6.25
C GLY A 61 22.25 21.10 -5.82
N LEU A 62 20.98 21.47 -5.58
CA LEU A 62 20.62 22.80 -5.10
C LEU A 62 20.81 22.98 -3.60
N ASN A 63 20.85 21.88 -2.85
CA ASN A 63 21.02 21.83 -1.39
C ASN A 63 20.15 22.87 -0.64
N PRO A 64 18.80 22.83 -0.77
CA PRO A 64 17.93 23.83 -0.17
C PRO A 64 17.96 23.73 1.36
N THR A 65 17.86 24.88 2.02
CA THR A 65 17.68 24.98 3.49
C THR A 65 16.22 25.09 3.89
N THR A 66 15.34 25.33 2.90
CA THR A 66 13.89 25.41 3.10
C THR A 66 13.16 24.85 1.88
N ILE A 67 12.18 23.99 2.10
CA ILE A 67 11.28 23.47 1.07
C ILE A 67 9.86 23.93 1.40
N CYS A 68 9.26 24.70 0.49
CA CYS A 68 7.87 25.16 0.56
C CYS A 68 7.06 24.39 -0.47
N SER A 69 6.30 23.39 -0.01
CA SER A 69 5.29 22.70 -0.82
C SER A 69 3.96 23.46 -0.78
N THR A 70 3.06 23.15 -1.72
CA THR A 70 1.71 23.75 -1.74
C THR A 70 0.80 23.18 -0.64
N HIS A 71 1.15 22.03 -0.06
CA HIS A 71 0.38 21.32 0.95
C HIS A 71 1.27 20.84 2.09
N GLY A 72 0.79 20.97 3.33
CA GLY A 72 1.50 20.50 4.51
C GLY A 72 2.55 21.48 5.05
N PRO A 73 3.48 21.02 5.91
CA PRO A 73 4.49 21.86 6.53
C PRO A 73 5.51 22.46 5.57
N VAL A 74 6.08 23.59 5.95
CA VAL A 74 7.34 24.08 5.38
C VAL A 74 8.50 23.31 6.04
N TRP A 75 9.26 22.61 5.24
CA TRP A 75 10.34 21.76 5.71
C TRP A 75 11.66 22.52 5.83
N GLN A 76 12.28 22.46 6.99
CA GLN A 76 13.57 23.10 7.31
C GLN A 76 14.51 22.13 8.04
N ARG A 77 14.04 21.46 9.09
CA ARG A 77 14.83 20.54 9.89
C ARG A 77 14.83 19.13 9.30
N GLU A 78 13.68 18.68 8.84
CA GLU A 78 13.43 17.30 8.40
C GLU A 78 13.66 17.10 6.88
N ILE A 79 14.32 18.04 6.20
CA ILE A 79 14.64 17.92 4.77
C ILE A 79 15.32 16.57 4.42
N PRO A 80 16.30 16.09 5.19
CA PRO A 80 16.91 14.77 4.90
C PRO A 80 15.90 13.63 4.92
N GLN A 81 15.00 13.60 5.90
CA GLN A 81 13.95 12.60 6.03
C GLN A 81 12.92 12.70 4.90
N VAL A 82 12.51 13.93 4.56
CA VAL A 82 11.61 14.21 3.43
C VAL A 82 12.19 13.68 2.12
N MET A 83 13.47 13.93 1.88
CA MET A 83 14.19 13.45 0.70
C MET A 83 14.30 11.93 0.68
N ASP A 84 14.55 11.27 1.82
CA ASP A 84 14.62 9.82 1.94
C ASP A 84 13.28 9.17 1.63
N VAL A 85 12.19 9.67 2.23
CA VAL A 85 10.83 9.15 1.97
C VAL A 85 10.49 9.21 0.49
N TYR A 86 10.72 10.35 -0.17
CA TYR A 86 10.46 10.50 -1.60
C TYR A 86 11.36 9.62 -2.47
N ASP A 87 12.63 9.46 -2.08
CA ASP A 87 13.59 8.63 -2.80
C ASP A 87 13.15 7.16 -2.79
N ARG A 88 12.81 6.61 -1.62
CA ARG A 88 12.32 5.23 -1.47
C ARG A 88 10.99 4.99 -2.18
N LEU A 89 10.01 5.88 -2.01
CA LEU A 89 8.72 5.77 -2.66
C LEU A 89 8.83 5.84 -4.19
N SER A 90 9.70 6.68 -4.73
CA SER A 90 9.88 6.83 -6.18
C SER A 90 10.70 5.69 -6.82
N ARG A 91 11.45 4.94 -6.04
CA ARG A 91 12.02 3.65 -6.42
C ARG A 91 11.07 2.48 -6.19
N TYR A 92 9.89 2.75 -5.63
CA TYR A 92 8.91 1.75 -5.21
C TYR A 92 9.49 0.72 -4.22
N GLU A 93 10.44 1.14 -3.42
CA GLU A 93 11.12 0.33 -2.42
C GLU A 93 10.19 0.08 -1.23
N GLY A 94 9.77 -1.17 -1.07
CA GLY A 94 8.88 -1.57 0.03
C GLY A 94 9.63 -1.81 1.32
N GLU A 95 9.04 -1.41 2.44
CA GLU A 95 9.45 -1.83 3.78
C GLU A 95 8.94 -3.26 4.05
N PRO A 96 9.65 -4.09 4.82
CA PRO A 96 9.09 -5.36 5.25
C PRO A 96 7.76 -5.17 5.98
N GLY A 97 6.72 -5.87 5.53
CA GLY A 97 5.38 -5.78 6.12
C GLY A 97 4.31 -6.27 5.17
N VAL A 98 3.15 -6.62 5.71
CA VAL A 98 2.04 -7.21 4.98
C VAL A 98 0.82 -6.31 5.02
N VAL A 99 0.26 -6.04 3.85
CA VAL A 99 -1.05 -5.40 3.69
C VAL A 99 -2.05 -6.46 3.25
N ILE A 100 -3.10 -6.68 4.02
CA ILE A 100 -4.25 -7.53 3.68
C ILE A 100 -5.42 -6.62 3.34
N ALA A 101 -5.79 -6.53 2.07
CA ALA A 101 -6.94 -5.77 1.61
C ALA A 101 -8.05 -6.72 1.17
N TYR A 102 -9.19 -6.70 1.83
CA TYR A 102 -10.27 -7.62 1.52
C TYR A 102 -11.64 -6.95 1.47
N GLY A 103 -12.56 -7.56 0.72
CA GLY A 103 -13.97 -7.25 0.78
C GLY A 103 -14.76 -8.41 1.36
N SER A 104 -15.82 -8.14 2.08
CA SER A 104 -16.72 -9.15 2.62
C SER A 104 -18.16 -8.66 2.66
N MET A 105 -19.11 -9.52 2.27
CA MET A 105 -20.54 -9.20 2.32
C MET A 105 -21.21 -9.80 3.56
N TYR A 106 -20.83 -11.02 3.92
CA TYR A 106 -21.49 -11.80 4.98
C TYR A 106 -20.52 -12.34 6.03
N GLY A 107 -19.29 -11.80 6.11
CA GLY A 107 -18.29 -12.21 7.08
C GLY A 107 -17.40 -13.41 6.66
N ASN A 108 -17.75 -14.16 5.61
CA ASN A 108 -16.97 -15.34 5.23
C ASN A 108 -15.55 -14.99 4.76
N THR A 109 -15.41 -14.05 3.82
CA THR A 109 -14.10 -13.60 3.34
C THR A 109 -13.30 -12.89 4.43
N GLU A 110 -13.99 -12.19 5.35
CA GLU A 110 -13.39 -11.57 6.54
C GLU A 110 -12.74 -12.62 7.46
N GLN A 111 -13.42 -13.75 7.73
CA GLN A 111 -12.83 -14.83 8.52
C GLN A 111 -11.56 -15.40 7.88
N MET A 112 -11.50 -15.48 6.55
CA MET A 112 -10.27 -15.86 5.83
C MET A 112 -9.16 -14.83 6.05
N ALA A 113 -9.46 -13.54 5.89
CA ALA A 113 -8.48 -12.46 6.08
C ALA A 113 -7.91 -12.44 7.50
N GLU A 114 -8.78 -12.55 8.50
CA GLU A 114 -8.39 -12.64 9.90
C GLU A 114 -7.57 -13.90 10.22
N ARG A 115 -7.93 -15.02 9.62
CA ARG A 115 -7.17 -16.26 9.78
C ARG A 115 -5.78 -16.11 9.21
N ILE A 116 -5.64 -15.60 7.99
CA ILE A 116 -4.34 -15.37 7.35
C ILE A 116 -3.51 -14.41 8.20
N ALA A 117 -4.09 -13.32 8.71
CA ALA A 117 -3.38 -12.38 9.57
C ALA A 117 -2.84 -13.03 10.85
N ARG A 118 -3.64 -13.88 11.51
CA ARG A 118 -3.23 -14.62 12.72
C ARG A 118 -2.11 -15.63 12.44
N GLU A 119 -2.20 -16.35 11.32
CA GLU A 119 -1.15 -17.30 10.92
C GLU A 119 0.16 -16.57 10.61
N LEU A 120 0.11 -15.45 9.88
CA LEU A 120 1.30 -14.63 9.62
C LEU A 120 1.93 -14.11 10.91
N ALA A 121 1.10 -13.64 11.86
CA ALA A 121 1.60 -13.19 13.17
C ALA A 121 2.23 -14.34 13.98
N ALA A 122 1.67 -15.56 13.89
CA ALA A 122 2.24 -16.74 14.52
C ALA A 122 3.60 -17.15 13.93
N GLU A 123 3.81 -16.90 12.64
CA GLU A 123 5.10 -17.06 11.94
C GLU A 123 6.09 -15.90 12.21
N GLY A 124 5.74 -14.95 13.08
CA GLY A 124 6.59 -13.80 13.42
C GLY A 124 6.64 -12.70 12.38
N VAL A 125 5.75 -12.72 11.39
CA VAL A 125 5.65 -11.68 10.36
C VAL A 125 4.99 -10.42 10.93
N GLY A 126 5.55 -9.27 10.64
CA GLY A 126 4.98 -7.98 11.01
C GLY A 126 5.79 -6.80 10.47
N PRO A 127 5.17 -5.61 10.39
CA PRO A 127 3.78 -5.29 10.72
C PRO A 127 2.76 -5.87 9.74
N ILE A 128 1.52 -6.09 10.20
CA ILE A 128 0.40 -6.57 9.39
C ILE A 128 -0.73 -5.53 9.46
N PHE A 129 -1.17 -5.05 8.31
CA PHE A 129 -2.27 -4.09 8.16
C PHE A 129 -3.45 -4.78 7.48
N VAL A 130 -4.60 -4.77 8.12
CA VAL A 130 -5.82 -5.44 7.63
C VAL A 130 -6.88 -4.40 7.31
N HIS A 131 -7.28 -4.32 6.03
CA HIS A 131 -8.23 -3.34 5.54
C HIS A 131 -9.47 -4.01 4.94
N ASN A 132 -10.64 -3.73 5.50
CA ASN A 132 -11.90 -4.10 4.89
C ASN A 132 -12.32 -3.02 3.88
N MET A 133 -12.24 -3.34 2.60
CA MET A 133 -12.52 -2.42 1.49
C MET A 133 -13.97 -1.95 1.41
N SER A 134 -14.88 -2.56 2.18
CA SER A 134 -16.25 -2.06 2.29
C SER A 134 -16.34 -0.75 3.08
N TYR A 135 -15.33 -0.43 3.89
CA TYR A 135 -15.32 0.72 4.80
C TYR A 135 -14.00 1.51 4.79
N ALA A 136 -12.91 0.90 4.35
CA ALA A 136 -11.59 1.53 4.36
C ALA A 136 -11.49 2.67 3.35
N ASP A 137 -10.83 3.75 3.74
CA ASP A 137 -10.43 4.81 2.81
C ASP A 137 -9.34 4.27 1.87
N GLU A 138 -9.63 4.24 0.59
CA GLU A 138 -8.74 3.71 -0.45
C GLU A 138 -7.37 4.40 -0.48
N SER A 139 -7.30 5.67 -0.10
CA SER A 139 -6.03 6.40 -0.07
C SER A 139 -5.10 5.93 1.04
N ILE A 140 -5.66 5.47 2.17
CA ILE A 140 -4.90 4.85 3.25
C ILE A 140 -4.36 3.49 2.80
N VAL A 141 -5.19 2.68 2.15
CA VAL A 141 -4.75 1.39 1.62
C VAL A 141 -3.66 1.56 0.55
N LEU A 142 -3.81 2.53 -0.35
CA LEU A 142 -2.77 2.87 -1.33
C LEU A 142 -1.46 3.30 -0.69
N ARG A 143 -1.51 4.12 0.38
CA ARG A 143 -0.32 4.46 1.18
C ARG A 143 0.42 3.21 1.62
N ASP A 144 -0.32 2.24 2.19
CA ASP A 144 0.27 1.02 2.72
C ASP A 144 0.80 0.11 1.60
N VAL A 145 0.11 0.02 0.47
CA VAL A 145 0.60 -0.69 -0.73
C VAL A 145 1.90 -0.07 -1.28
N PHE A 146 2.06 1.25 -1.20
CA PHE A 146 3.32 1.91 -1.59
C PHE A 146 4.42 1.71 -0.57
N ARG A 147 4.07 1.64 0.71
CA ARG A 147 5.03 1.51 1.81
C ARG A 147 5.56 0.10 2.01
N TYR A 148 4.70 -0.92 1.92
CA TYR A 148 5.05 -2.29 2.27
C TYR A 148 5.26 -3.18 1.04
N ASP A 149 6.11 -4.19 1.20
CA ASP A 149 6.56 -5.05 0.10
C ASP A 149 5.59 -6.19 -0.22
N THR A 150 4.67 -6.52 0.68
CA THR A 150 3.76 -7.66 0.54
C THR A 150 2.30 -7.22 0.56
N LEU A 151 1.54 -7.63 -0.46
CA LEU A 151 0.10 -7.39 -0.59
C LEU A 151 -0.66 -8.71 -0.73
N ILE A 152 -1.65 -8.89 0.13
CA ILE A 152 -2.63 -9.98 0.04
C ILE A 152 -3.99 -9.40 -0.25
N VAL A 153 -4.66 -9.86 -1.30
CA VAL A 153 -5.98 -9.35 -1.66
C VAL A 153 -7.02 -10.46 -1.58
N GLY A 154 -8.16 -10.15 -0.94
CA GLY A 154 -9.26 -11.08 -0.79
C GLY A 154 -10.62 -10.50 -1.20
N GLY A 155 -11.48 -11.32 -1.78
CA GLY A 155 -12.82 -10.87 -2.11
C GLY A 155 -13.80 -12.00 -2.42
N PRO A 156 -15.10 -11.77 -2.19
CA PRO A 156 -16.12 -12.71 -2.64
C PRO A 156 -16.39 -12.55 -4.12
N THR A 157 -16.85 -13.62 -4.75
CA THR A 157 -17.47 -13.56 -6.07
C THR A 157 -18.80 -12.80 -5.97
N TYR A 158 -18.94 -11.74 -6.74
CA TYR A 158 -20.12 -10.92 -6.83
C TYR A 158 -20.53 -10.76 -8.30
N ASN A 159 -21.76 -11.13 -8.61
CA ASN A 159 -22.34 -11.00 -9.95
C ASN A 159 -21.42 -11.52 -11.08
N GLY A 160 -20.81 -12.70 -10.88
CA GLY A 160 -19.91 -13.32 -11.84
C GLY A 160 -18.51 -12.69 -11.96
N GLY A 161 -18.17 -11.73 -11.11
CA GLY A 161 -16.88 -11.04 -11.05
C GLY A 161 -16.35 -10.89 -9.64
N LEU A 162 -15.43 -9.97 -9.47
CA LEU A 162 -14.88 -9.60 -8.17
C LEU A 162 -15.78 -8.55 -7.49
N TYR A 163 -15.84 -8.58 -6.17
CA TYR A 163 -16.58 -7.61 -5.36
C TYR A 163 -16.13 -6.17 -5.66
N PRO A 164 -17.06 -5.23 -5.97
CA PRO A 164 -16.72 -3.93 -6.54
C PRO A 164 -15.72 -3.08 -5.73
N PRO A 165 -15.77 -2.99 -4.38
CA PRO A 165 -14.77 -2.22 -3.64
C PRO A 165 -13.34 -2.77 -3.81
N VAL A 166 -13.19 -4.09 -3.91
CA VAL A 166 -11.88 -4.73 -4.14
C VAL A 166 -11.43 -4.48 -5.59
N ALA A 167 -12.33 -4.64 -6.57
CA ALA A 167 -12.02 -4.35 -7.97
C ALA A 167 -11.54 -2.90 -8.16
N ARG A 168 -12.21 -1.94 -7.51
CA ARG A 168 -11.81 -0.54 -7.54
C ARG A 168 -10.40 -0.30 -6.95
N LEU A 169 -10.06 -0.94 -5.84
CA LEU A 169 -8.70 -0.86 -5.30
C LEU A 169 -7.66 -1.35 -6.32
N LEU A 170 -7.93 -2.48 -6.99
CA LEU A 170 -7.02 -3.01 -8.00
C LEU A 170 -6.83 -2.05 -9.19
N ASP A 171 -7.90 -1.39 -9.64
CA ASP A 171 -7.82 -0.38 -10.69
C ASP A 171 -6.97 0.83 -10.24
N LEU A 172 -7.12 1.27 -8.99
CA LEU A 172 -6.32 2.35 -8.43
C LEU A 172 -4.83 1.98 -8.34
N ILE A 173 -4.50 0.76 -7.96
CA ILE A 173 -3.12 0.25 -7.93
C ILE A 173 -2.55 0.18 -9.36
N ALA A 174 -3.31 -0.36 -10.30
CA ALA A 174 -2.89 -0.48 -11.70
C ALA A 174 -2.64 0.89 -12.35
N ALA A 175 -3.50 1.89 -12.07
CA ALA A 175 -3.34 3.25 -12.58
C ALA A 175 -2.06 3.94 -12.10
N ARG A 176 -1.47 3.50 -10.99
CA ARG A 176 -0.23 4.01 -10.41
C ARG A 176 1.01 3.25 -10.84
N CYS A 177 0.84 2.21 -11.64
CA CYS A 177 1.93 1.43 -12.22
C CYS A 177 2.94 0.93 -11.16
N VAL A 178 2.46 0.54 -9.98
CA VAL A 178 3.33 -0.06 -8.96
C VAL A 178 4.01 -1.29 -9.55
N PRO A 179 5.36 -1.37 -9.59
CA PRO A 179 6.03 -2.39 -10.41
C PRO A 179 5.81 -3.79 -9.83
N GLN A 180 6.33 -4.10 -8.70
CA GLN A 180 6.22 -5.44 -8.11
C GLN A 180 5.95 -5.36 -6.62
N ARG A 181 5.13 -6.31 -6.15
CA ARG A 181 4.93 -6.64 -4.74
C ARG A 181 4.91 -8.16 -4.61
N ASN A 182 5.32 -8.64 -3.47
CA ASN A 182 5.01 -10.00 -3.07
C ASN A 182 3.48 -10.13 -3.03
N PHE A 183 2.90 -10.97 -3.87
CA PHE A 183 1.46 -10.98 -4.07
C PHE A 183 0.84 -12.34 -3.75
N GLY A 184 -0.14 -12.32 -2.84
CA GLY A 184 -1.00 -13.44 -2.53
C GLY A 184 -2.47 -13.05 -2.64
N TRP A 185 -3.36 -14.02 -2.85
CA TRP A 185 -4.79 -13.72 -2.89
C TRP A 185 -5.66 -14.88 -2.44
N PHE A 186 -6.88 -14.53 -2.07
CA PHE A 186 -7.90 -15.50 -1.64
C PHE A 186 -9.30 -15.04 -2.05
N GLY A 187 -10.23 -15.96 -2.09
CA GLY A 187 -11.59 -15.65 -2.50
C GLY A 187 -12.64 -16.55 -1.90
N SER A 188 -13.88 -16.12 -1.95
CA SER A 188 -15.03 -16.93 -1.58
C SER A 188 -16.13 -16.90 -2.63
N PHE A 189 -16.94 -17.95 -2.70
CA PHE A 189 -18.07 -18.04 -3.59
C PHE A 189 -19.15 -18.99 -3.04
N CYS A 190 -20.39 -18.91 -3.58
CA CYS A 190 -21.46 -19.82 -3.22
C CYS A 190 -21.61 -20.93 -4.26
N TRP A 191 -21.99 -20.60 -5.51
CA TRP A 191 -22.26 -21.59 -6.57
C TRP A 191 -21.32 -21.48 -7.77
N ALA A 192 -20.77 -20.33 -8.08
CA ALA A 192 -19.83 -20.12 -9.16
C ALA A 192 -18.64 -19.28 -8.68
N SER A 193 -17.42 -19.73 -8.94
CA SER A 193 -16.20 -19.00 -8.61
C SER A 193 -15.81 -18.02 -9.72
N ALA A 194 -15.44 -16.80 -9.35
CA ALA A 194 -14.87 -15.82 -10.25
C ALA A 194 -13.79 -14.96 -9.57
N ALA A 195 -13.89 -14.70 -8.27
CA ALA A 195 -13.01 -13.76 -7.57
C ALA A 195 -11.53 -14.15 -7.68
N VAL A 196 -11.19 -15.41 -7.41
CA VAL A 196 -9.81 -15.90 -7.48
C VAL A 196 -9.24 -15.76 -8.90
N ARG A 197 -10.04 -16.07 -9.93
CA ARG A 197 -9.65 -15.86 -11.33
C ARG A 197 -9.39 -14.39 -11.64
N CYS A 198 -10.29 -13.47 -11.25
CA CYS A 198 -10.12 -12.03 -11.46
C CYS A 198 -8.85 -11.48 -10.78
N LEU A 199 -8.53 -11.96 -9.58
CA LEU A 199 -7.31 -11.59 -8.85
C LEU A 199 -6.05 -12.12 -9.56
N GLY A 200 -6.10 -13.34 -10.09
CA GLY A 200 -5.02 -13.90 -10.91
C GLY A 200 -4.82 -13.14 -12.22
N GLU A 201 -5.90 -12.75 -12.90
CA GLU A 201 -5.85 -11.88 -14.10
C GLU A 201 -5.21 -10.52 -13.79
N PHE A 202 -5.50 -9.95 -12.61
CA PHE A 202 -4.84 -8.74 -12.16
C PHE A 202 -3.32 -8.94 -11.98
N ALA A 203 -2.90 -10.02 -11.31
CA ALA A 203 -1.48 -10.33 -11.14
C ALA A 203 -0.75 -10.44 -12.49
N GLN A 204 -1.36 -11.14 -13.47
CA GLN A 204 -0.83 -11.25 -14.82
C GLN A 204 -0.73 -9.89 -15.53
N LYS A 205 -1.78 -9.05 -15.45
CA LYS A 205 -1.80 -7.69 -16.00
C LYS A 205 -0.68 -6.83 -15.43
N MET A 206 -0.45 -6.93 -14.14
CA MET A 206 0.60 -6.20 -13.42
C MET A 206 1.99 -6.81 -13.58
N LYS A 207 2.08 -8.01 -14.14
CA LYS A 207 3.31 -8.83 -14.19
C LYS A 207 3.89 -9.10 -12.80
N TRP A 208 3.02 -9.25 -11.80
CA TRP A 208 3.39 -9.61 -10.45
C TRP A 208 3.45 -11.14 -10.31
N GLU A 209 4.47 -11.63 -9.66
CA GLU A 209 4.59 -13.06 -9.37
C GLU A 209 3.74 -13.43 -8.15
N ALA A 210 2.97 -14.51 -8.30
CA ALA A 210 2.27 -15.11 -7.17
C ALA A 210 3.28 -15.80 -6.24
N ILE A 211 3.20 -15.50 -4.95
CA ILE A 211 4.07 -16.18 -3.96
C ILE A 211 3.64 -17.64 -3.76
N CYS A 212 2.34 -17.90 -3.88
CA CYS A 212 1.74 -19.20 -3.59
C CYS A 212 0.43 -19.39 -4.36
N GLU A 213 -0.10 -20.60 -4.31
CA GLU A 213 -1.44 -20.89 -4.82
C GLU A 213 -2.50 -20.11 -4.02
N PRO A 214 -3.55 -19.61 -4.69
CA PRO A 214 -4.61 -18.87 -4.04
C PRO A 214 -5.47 -19.76 -3.15
N VAL A 215 -6.02 -19.17 -2.10
CA VAL A 215 -7.00 -19.86 -1.24
C VAL A 215 -8.42 -19.55 -1.70
N GLU A 216 -9.21 -20.58 -1.92
CA GLU A 216 -10.60 -20.42 -2.29
C GLU A 216 -11.54 -21.15 -1.34
N MET A 217 -12.60 -20.48 -0.90
CA MET A 217 -13.61 -21.03 -0.01
C MET A 217 -14.98 -21.07 -0.69
N LYS A 218 -15.54 -22.27 -0.78
CA LYS A 218 -16.92 -22.46 -1.21
C LYS A 218 -17.86 -22.41 -0.01
N GLN A 219 -18.82 -21.46 -0.04
CA GLN A 219 -19.85 -21.23 0.98
C GLN A 219 -19.27 -20.79 2.34
N GLY A 220 -19.07 -21.70 3.29
CA GLY A 220 -18.63 -21.38 4.64
C GLY A 220 -17.45 -22.24 5.09
N PHE A 221 -17.28 -22.32 6.39
CA PHE A 221 -16.18 -23.01 7.03
C PHE A 221 -16.03 -24.47 6.57
N SER A 222 -14.78 -24.86 6.30
CA SER A 222 -14.33 -26.26 6.21
C SER A 222 -12.90 -26.38 6.70
N PRO A 223 -12.46 -27.54 7.21
CA PRO A 223 -11.05 -27.75 7.61
C PRO A 223 -10.05 -27.47 6.49
N ALA A 224 -10.40 -27.80 5.25
CA ALA A 224 -9.51 -27.65 4.10
C ALA A 224 -9.08 -26.19 3.83
N TRP A 225 -9.97 -25.22 3.97
CA TRP A 225 -9.57 -23.83 3.75
C TRP A 225 -8.73 -23.27 4.92
N HIS A 226 -8.88 -23.81 6.12
CA HIS A 226 -7.99 -23.51 7.25
C HIS A 226 -6.55 -23.91 6.95
N GLU A 227 -6.35 -25.13 6.50
CA GLU A 227 -5.03 -25.63 6.08
C GLU A 227 -4.46 -24.81 4.94
N ALA A 228 -5.31 -24.42 3.96
CA ALA A 228 -4.89 -23.58 2.85
C ALA A 228 -4.50 -22.17 3.30
N CYS A 229 -5.21 -21.55 4.25
CA CYS A 229 -4.82 -20.25 4.82
C CYS A 229 -3.48 -20.34 5.58
N HIS A 230 -3.27 -21.42 6.35
CA HIS A 230 -2.00 -21.68 7.02
C HIS A 230 -0.86 -21.83 6.01
N ALA A 231 -1.04 -22.65 4.97
CA ALA A 231 -0.04 -22.85 3.92
C ALA A 231 0.30 -21.53 3.18
N LEU A 232 -0.70 -20.69 2.89
CA LEU A 232 -0.49 -19.38 2.30
C LEU A 232 0.36 -18.50 3.22
N ALA A 233 0.02 -18.41 4.49
CA ALA A 233 0.74 -17.61 5.48
C ALA A 233 2.20 -18.07 5.65
N ALA A 234 2.43 -19.37 5.81
CA ALA A 234 3.76 -19.96 5.93
C ALA A 234 4.63 -19.69 4.69
N ARG A 235 4.03 -19.72 3.50
CA ARG A 235 4.74 -19.44 2.25
C ARG A 235 5.16 -17.96 2.17
N ILE A 236 4.27 -17.05 2.55
CA ILE A 236 4.56 -15.61 2.62
C ILE A 236 5.65 -15.33 3.64
N ALA A 237 5.55 -15.89 4.85
CA ALA A 237 6.58 -15.75 5.88
C ALA A 237 7.94 -16.23 5.38
N GLY A 238 7.99 -17.36 4.69
CA GLY A 238 9.22 -17.89 4.09
C GLY A 238 9.83 -17.01 3.00
N CYS A 239 9.07 -16.12 2.37
CA CYS A 239 9.58 -15.13 1.41
C CYS A 239 10.12 -13.87 2.12
N MET A 240 9.52 -13.49 3.25
CA MET A 240 9.90 -12.26 3.99
C MET A 240 11.14 -12.43 4.88
N HIS A 241 11.45 -13.66 5.27
CA HIS A 241 12.64 -13.97 6.09
C HIS A 241 13.93 -14.21 5.27
N ARG A 242 13.89 -13.99 3.95
CA ARG A 242 15.04 -14.07 3.05
C ARG A 242 15.64 -12.70 2.81
#